data_1922a6d37049422b856e0de7c8f7549a
#
_entry.id   1922a6d37049422b856e0de7c8f7549a
#
_cell.length_a   1.000
_cell.length_b   1.000
_cell.length_c   1.000
_cell.angle_alpha   90.00
_cell.angle_beta   90.00
_cell.angle_gamma   90.00
#
_symmetry.space_group_name_H-M   'P 1'
#
loop_
_entity.id
_entity.type
_entity.pdbx_description
1 polymer ?
#
loop_
_entity_poly.entity_id
_entity_poly.type
_entity_poly.pdbx_seq_one_letter_code
_entity_poly.pdbx_strand_id
1 'polypeptide(L)'
;MKKIYPLLSAAILLAGTVNAKTYTLGSGKWNDANTWNGEYAGNTIKADDVVIVSGQVTVTNPIIIEGTLKVEKGASFVGMKDLLIAKSGTFINNGNTVLKRIINEGTIKNNLMMEAMLDIENKGLIDNNNNVVAGNNLHHYAGTAKGNGGAYFINNTINTSSSAKFGGDVKVFYGNAIENSNASVMPAMKLNAAIHQGSVILSVSNPAKADVSLFSIEKSTDGKNFTLVEMINKVNPESETAMNYTDHKVNSNITYYRVTAIGSNGEEIVLPVATVKVPFENMFSMAR
;
A
#
# COMPACT_ATOMS: atom_id res chain seq x y z
N MET A 1 57.85 -11.48 48.26
CA MET A 1 56.97 -10.79 47.26
C MET A 1 56.76 -11.72 46.05
N LYS A 2 55.57 -12.34 45.96
CA LYS A 2 55.21 -13.20 44.82
C LYS A 2 54.61 -12.32 43.73
N LYS A 3 55.22 -12.24 42.55
CA LYS A 3 54.70 -11.54 41.37
C LYS A 3 53.63 -12.45 40.72
N ILE A 4 52.39 -11.99 40.74
CA ILE A 4 51.27 -12.62 40.03
C ILE A 4 51.24 -11.97 38.62
N TYR A 5 51.46 -12.78 37.59
CA TYR A 5 51.26 -12.39 36.21
C TYR A 5 49.82 -12.66 35.83
N PRO A 6 49.04 -11.70 35.32
CA PRO A 6 47.75 -11.97 34.80
C PRO A 6 47.86 -12.72 33.46
N LEU A 7 47.24 -13.88 33.39
CA LEU A 7 47.06 -14.63 32.14
C LEU A 7 46.03 -13.82 31.29
N LEU A 8 46.50 -13.20 30.22
CA LEU A 8 45.64 -12.56 29.24
C LEU A 8 45.10 -13.66 28.31
N SER A 9 43.88 -14.13 28.58
CA SER A 9 43.16 -15.06 27.71
C SER A 9 42.71 -14.28 26.47
N ALA A 10 43.45 -14.38 25.37
CA ALA A 10 42.99 -13.92 24.07
C ALA A 10 41.85 -14.83 23.59
N ALA A 11 40.63 -14.36 23.74
CA ALA A 11 39.48 -14.97 23.07
C ALA A 11 39.60 -14.63 21.57
N ILE A 12 40.05 -15.60 20.78
CA ILE A 12 40.00 -15.54 19.32
C ILE A 12 38.54 -15.71 18.95
N LEU A 13 37.84 -14.59 18.68
CA LEU A 13 36.59 -14.62 17.95
C LEU A 13 36.91 -15.11 16.51
N LEU A 14 36.63 -16.37 16.24
CA LEU A 14 36.50 -16.87 14.89
C LEU A 14 35.24 -16.19 14.29
N ALA A 15 35.43 -15.01 13.70
CA ALA A 15 34.46 -14.47 12.77
C ALA A 15 34.48 -15.38 11.55
N GLY A 16 33.55 -16.34 11.52
CA GLY A 16 33.27 -17.11 10.33
C GLY A 16 32.91 -16.10 9.23
N THR A 17 33.64 -16.15 8.11
CA THR A 17 33.29 -15.37 6.92
C THR A 17 31.95 -15.89 6.42
N VAL A 18 30.88 -15.19 6.75
CA VAL A 18 29.58 -15.41 6.13
C VAL A 18 29.73 -14.95 4.69
N ASN A 19 29.85 -15.90 3.75
CA ASN A 19 29.84 -15.55 2.33
C ASN A 19 28.43 -15.13 1.95
N ALA A 20 28.25 -13.84 1.71
CA ALA A 20 27.04 -13.27 1.14
C ALA A 20 26.70 -13.98 -0.18
N LYS A 21 25.47 -14.47 -0.30
CA LYS A 21 24.98 -15.11 -1.52
C LYS A 21 23.97 -14.23 -2.23
N THR A 22 24.00 -14.28 -3.55
CA THR A 22 22.99 -13.64 -4.39
C THR A 22 22.18 -14.71 -5.09
N TYR A 23 20.87 -14.64 -4.91
CA TYR A 23 19.88 -15.52 -5.51
C TYR A 23 19.02 -14.73 -6.48
N THR A 24 18.61 -15.36 -7.58
CA THR A 24 17.70 -14.74 -8.56
C THR A 24 16.52 -15.63 -8.80
N LEU A 25 15.33 -15.03 -8.79
CA LEU A 25 14.06 -15.70 -9.13
C LEU A 25 13.57 -15.20 -10.47
N GLY A 26 13.23 -16.14 -11.34
CA GLY A 26 12.43 -15.91 -12.53
C GLY A 26 10.93 -15.89 -12.21
N SER A 27 10.10 -16.37 -13.15
CA SER A 27 8.65 -16.48 -12.93
C SER A 27 8.27 -17.83 -12.34
N GLY A 28 7.34 -17.85 -11.38
CA GLY A 28 6.85 -19.07 -10.74
C GLY A 28 6.47 -18.87 -9.27
N LYS A 29 6.44 -19.97 -8.51
CA LYS A 29 6.12 -19.93 -7.09
C LYS A 29 7.40 -19.78 -6.26
N TRP A 30 7.31 -19.02 -5.16
CA TRP A 30 8.45 -18.81 -4.26
C TRP A 30 9.11 -20.11 -3.78
N ASN A 31 8.32 -21.13 -3.43
CA ASN A 31 8.81 -22.41 -2.92
C ASN A 31 9.09 -23.46 -4.00
N ASP A 32 9.02 -23.13 -5.28
CA ASP A 32 9.34 -24.03 -6.38
C ASP A 32 10.81 -23.83 -6.80
N ALA A 33 11.62 -24.88 -6.71
CA ALA A 33 13.03 -24.85 -7.07
C ALA A 33 13.27 -24.39 -8.52
N ASN A 34 12.34 -24.63 -9.43
CA ASN A 34 12.44 -24.19 -10.83
C ASN A 34 12.28 -22.67 -11.01
N THR A 35 11.72 -21.96 -10.02
CA THR A 35 11.61 -20.50 -10.02
C THR A 35 12.97 -19.85 -9.74
N TRP A 36 13.83 -20.56 -9.02
CA TRP A 36 15.13 -20.08 -8.60
C TRP A 36 16.21 -20.42 -9.63
N ASN A 37 17.05 -19.47 -9.91
CA ASN A 37 18.22 -19.69 -10.77
C ASN A 37 19.39 -20.14 -9.88
N GLY A 38 19.35 -21.41 -9.48
CA GLY A 38 20.34 -22.02 -8.57
C GLY A 38 19.75 -22.49 -7.24
N GLU A 39 20.40 -22.14 -6.14
CA GLU A 39 19.95 -22.55 -4.79
C GLU A 39 18.72 -21.75 -4.33
N TYR A 40 17.84 -22.42 -3.60
CA TYR A 40 16.71 -21.80 -2.92
C TYR A 40 17.15 -21.15 -1.60
N ALA A 41 16.89 -19.85 -1.43
CA ALA A 41 17.24 -19.11 -0.22
C ALA A 41 16.39 -19.49 1.01
N GLY A 42 15.32 -20.28 0.84
CA GLY A 42 14.35 -20.57 1.90
C GLY A 42 13.34 -19.44 2.08
N ASN A 43 12.64 -19.47 3.23
CA ASN A 43 11.67 -18.43 3.57
C ASN A 43 12.30 -17.30 4.41
N THR A 44 13.55 -17.45 4.82
CA THR A 44 14.34 -16.41 5.51
C THR A 44 15.54 -16.07 4.66
N ILE A 45 15.57 -14.82 4.19
CA ILE A 45 16.73 -14.24 3.51
C ILE A 45 17.69 -13.82 4.62
N LYS A 46 18.79 -14.55 4.75
CA LYS A 46 19.77 -14.34 5.84
C LYS A 46 20.46 -12.98 5.71
N ALA A 47 21.00 -12.50 6.81
CA ALA A 47 21.85 -11.30 6.81
C ALA A 47 22.94 -11.44 5.74
N ASP A 48 23.23 -10.35 5.06
CA ASP A 48 24.16 -10.24 3.93
C ASP A 48 23.74 -10.93 2.61
N ASP A 49 22.76 -11.83 2.63
CA ASP A 49 22.22 -12.43 1.41
C ASP A 49 21.34 -11.44 0.63
N VAL A 50 21.36 -11.57 -0.70
CA VAL A 50 20.55 -10.77 -1.61
C VAL A 50 19.67 -11.69 -2.45
N VAL A 51 18.38 -11.44 -2.46
CA VAL A 51 17.41 -12.10 -3.34
C VAL A 51 16.85 -11.10 -4.33
N ILE A 52 16.92 -11.44 -5.63
CA ILE A 52 16.44 -10.60 -6.73
C ILE A 52 15.27 -11.29 -7.42
N VAL A 53 14.10 -10.67 -7.40
CA VAL A 53 12.92 -11.08 -8.14
C VAL A 53 12.93 -10.37 -9.48
N SER A 54 13.15 -11.12 -10.56
CA SER A 54 13.23 -10.60 -11.94
C SER A 54 12.02 -10.94 -12.81
N GLY A 55 11.12 -11.81 -12.32
CA GLY A 55 9.93 -12.26 -13.03
C GLY A 55 8.65 -12.11 -12.20
N GLN A 56 7.63 -12.86 -12.59
CA GLN A 56 6.31 -12.88 -11.91
C GLN A 56 6.33 -13.96 -10.83
N VAL A 57 6.54 -13.57 -9.57
CA VAL A 57 6.68 -14.51 -8.46
C VAL A 57 5.42 -14.52 -7.58
N THR A 58 4.86 -15.75 -7.39
CA THR A 58 3.78 -15.98 -6.44
C THR A 58 4.34 -16.36 -5.08
N VAL A 59 4.04 -15.56 -4.06
CA VAL A 59 4.45 -15.80 -2.68
C VAL A 59 3.52 -16.80 -2.02
N THR A 60 4.06 -17.99 -1.71
CA THR A 60 3.31 -19.13 -1.18
C THR A 60 3.46 -19.34 0.33
N ASN A 61 4.51 -18.76 0.92
CA ASN A 61 4.85 -18.86 2.34
C ASN A 61 5.15 -17.46 2.90
N PRO A 62 5.01 -17.25 4.22
CA PRO A 62 5.53 -16.03 4.85
C PRO A 62 7.05 -15.93 4.62
N ILE A 63 7.53 -14.70 4.40
CA ILE A 63 8.94 -14.44 4.11
C ILE A 63 9.50 -13.50 5.16
N ILE A 64 10.70 -13.81 5.63
CA ILE A 64 11.48 -12.98 6.56
C ILE A 64 12.71 -12.46 5.83
N ILE A 65 12.93 -11.15 5.92
CA ILE A 65 14.09 -10.48 5.32
C ILE A 65 15.00 -10.00 6.45
N GLU A 66 16.14 -10.66 6.63
CA GLU A 66 17.25 -10.21 7.48
C GLU A 66 18.37 -9.59 6.62
N GLY A 67 18.46 -10.00 5.34
CA GLY A 67 19.33 -9.47 4.30
C GLY A 67 18.60 -8.49 3.36
N THR A 68 18.70 -8.71 2.05
CA THR A 68 18.06 -7.84 1.05
C THR A 68 17.15 -8.63 0.11
N LEU A 69 15.91 -8.19 -0.04
CA LEU A 69 15.01 -8.60 -1.12
C LEU A 69 14.80 -7.43 -2.07
N LYS A 70 15.00 -7.66 -3.37
CA LYS A 70 14.79 -6.67 -4.42
C LYS A 70 13.81 -7.19 -5.47
N VAL A 71 12.75 -6.45 -5.71
CA VAL A 71 11.84 -6.69 -6.84
C VAL A 71 12.23 -5.73 -7.96
N GLU A 72 12.60 -6.28 -9.11
CA GLU A 72 13.07 -5.49 -10.25
C GLU A 72 11.92 -4.81 -11.00
N LYS A 73 12.27 -3.83 -11.82
CA LYS A 73 11.32 -3.15 -12.71
C LYS A 73 10.71 -4.15 -13.68
N GLY A 74 9.38 -4.16 -13.76
CA GLY A 74 8.61 -5.11 -14.58
C GLY A 74 8.34 -6.46 -13.93
N ALA A 75 8.98 -6.75 -12.79
CA ALA A 75 8.68 -7.93 -11.99
C ALA A 75 7.46 -7.73 -11.08
N SER A 76 6.89 -8.85 -10.61
CA SER A 76 5.86 -8.84 -9.58
C SER A 76 6.16 -9.83 -8.45
N PHE A 77 5.77 -9.44 -7.24
CA PHE A 77 5.92 -10.22 -6.02
C PHE A 77 4.58 -10.23 -5.28
N VAL A 78 3.76 -11.26 -5.53
CA VAL A 78 2.33 -11.26 -5.21
C VAL A 78 1.93 -12.51 -4.44
N GLY A 79 1.15 -12.38 -3.37
CA GLY A 79 0.57 -13.51 -2.66
C GLY A 79 -0.16 -13.14 -1.38
N MET A 80 -0.95 -14.10 -0.87
CA MET A 80 -1.72 -13.96 0.38
C MET A 80 -0.91 -14.39 1.61
N LYS A 81 0.34 -13.88 1.70
CA LYS A 81 1.27 -14.20 2.79
C LYS A 81 1.89 -12.94 3.36
N ASP A 82 2.38 -13.06 4.58
CA ASP A 82 3.00 -11.96 5.30
C ASP A 82 4.47 -11.78 4.87
N LEU A 83 4.92 -10.54 4.84
CA LEU A 83 6.32 -10.16 4.66
C LEU A 83 6.80 -9.47 5.93
N LEU A 84 7.81 -10.03 6.57
CA LEU A 84 8.50 -9.44 7.71
C LEU A 84 9.87 -8.92 7.28
N ILE A 85 10.11 -7.64 7.43
CA ILE A 85 11.42 -7.02 7.26
C ILE A 85 12.01 -6.83 8.66
N ALA A 86 12.99 -7.66 9.01
CA ALA A 86 13.69 -7.57 10.30
C ALA A 86 14.55 -6.30 10.38
N LYS A 87 15.06 -5.95 11.55
CA LYS A 87 15.83 -4.71 11.78
C LYS A 87 17.04 -4.54 10.85
N SER A 88 17.71 -5.63 10.51
CA SER A 88 18.83 -5.63 9.55
C SER A 88 18.36 -5.69 8.10
N GLY A 89 17.09 -6.06 7.87
CA GLY A 89 16.55 -6.35 6.56
C GLY A 89 16.30 -5.11 5.71
N THR A 90 16.43 -5.28 4.40
CA THR A 90 16.09 -4.27 3.40
C THR A 90 15.20 -4.86 2.31
N PHE A 91 14.05 -4.23 2.09
CA PHE A 91 13.17 -4.53 0.97
C PHE A 91 13.20 -3.38 -0.04
N ILE A 92 13.56 -3.68 -1.30
CA ILE A 92 13.62 -2.70 -2.40
C ILE A 92 12.58 -3.10 -3.43
N ASN A 93 11.54 -2.30 -3.55
CA ASN A 93 10.46 -2.53 -4.51
C ASN A 93 10.59 -1.57 -5.69
N ASN A 94 11.06 -2.08 -6.85
CA ASN A 94 11.03 -1.38 -8.13
C ASN A 94 9.97 -1.98 -9.08
N GLY A 95 9.24 -3.00 -8.62
CA GLY A 95 8.18 -3.69 -9.35
C GLY A 95 6.83 -3.57 -8.66
N ASN A 96 5.92 -4.47 -8.97
CA ASN A 96 4.61 -4.55 -8.34
C ASN A 96 4.63 -5.54 -7.18
N THR A 97 4.28 -5.09 -5.97
CA THR A 97 4.21 -5.94 -4.78
C THR A 97 2.81 -5.90 -4.18
N VAL A 98 2.18 -7.08 -4.04
CA VAL A 98 0.88 -7.23 -3.37
C VAL A 98 0.93 -8.42 -2.42
N LEU A 99 0.78 -8.16 -1.13
CA LEU A 99 0.92 -9.17 -0.08
C LEU A 99 -0.24 -9.08 0.92
N LYS A 100 -0.36 -10.06 1.82
CA LYS A 100 -1.41 -10.05 2.84
C LYS A 100 -1.16 -8.95 3.88
N ARG A 101 0.01 -8.96 4.51
CA ARG A 101 0.49 -7.94 5.46
C ARG A 101 1.96 -7.67 5.23
N ILE A 102 2.37 -6.46 5.57
CA ILE A 102 3.77 -6.05 5.55
C ILE A 102 4.14 -5.55 6.94
N ILE A 103 5.12 -6.19 7.56
CA ILE A 103 5.61 -5.86 8.90
C ILE A 103 7.05 -5.38 8.75
N ASN A 104 7.30 -4.11 8.99
CA ASN A 104 8.60 -3.49 8.79
C ASN A 104 9.24 -3.05 10.12
N GLU A 105 10.34 -3.67 10.47
CA GLU A 105 11.25 -3.24 11.53
C GLU A 105 12.59 -2.73 10.97
N GLY A 106 12.85 -2.97 9.67
CA GLY A 106 14.07 -2.61 8.95
C GLY A 106 13.86 -1.43 8.00
N THR A 107 14.22 -1.62 6.73
CA THR A 107 14.13 -0.60 5.69
C THR A 107 13.34 -1.08 4.50
N ILE A 108 12.35 -0.31 4.10
CA ILE A 108 11.65 -0.44 2.82
C ILE A 108 12.03 0.76 1.94
N LYS A 109 12.41 0.48 0.68
CA LYS A 109 12.56 1.47 -0.40
C LYS A 109 11.53 1.16 -1.47
N ASN A 110 10.46 1.93 -1.51
CA ASN A 110 9.38 1.72 -2.48
C ASN A 110 9.47 2.73 -3.63
N ASN A 111 9.73 2.23 -4.83
CA ASN A 111 9.84 3.03 -6.05
C ASN A 111 8.72 2.72 -7.06
N LEU A 112 7.79 1.81 -6.72
CA LEU A 112 6.61 1.51 -7.52
C LEU A 112 5.43 1.17 -6.60
N MET A 113 4.46 0.38 -7.04
CA MET A 113 3.28 -0.01 -6.28
C MET A 113 3.63 -1.04 -5.20
N MET A 114 3.27 -0.76 -3.96
CA MET A 114 3.36 -1.69 -2.84
C MET A 114 2.02 -1.71 -2.09
N GLU A 115 1.40 -2.88 -2.03
CA GLU A 115 0.12 -3.08 -1.38
C GLU A 115 0.19 -4.17 -0.32
N ALA A 116 -0.34 -3.88 0.86
CA ALA A 116 -0.76 -4.88 1.82
C ALA A 116 -2.29 -4.97 1.79
N MET A 117 -2.85 -6.12 1.47
CA MET A 117 -4.31 -6.33 1.39
C MET A 117 -5.00 -6.12 2.74
N LEU A 118 -4.28 -6.31 3.84
CA LEU A 118 -4.72 -6.01 5.19
C LEU A 118 -3.90 -4.84 5.75
N ASP A 119 -3.02 -5.10 6.69
CA ASP A 119 -2.33 -4.08 7.47
C ASP A 119 -0.87 -3.90 7.05
N ILE A 120 -0.39 -2.68 7.20
CA ILE A 120 1.05 -2.36 7.22
C ILE A 120 1.41 -1.98 8.66
N GLU A 121 2.37 -2.69 9.24
CA GLU A 121 2.97 -2.34 10.53
C GLU A 121 4.36 -1.76 10.29
N ASN A 122 4.60 -0.53 10.72
CA ASN A 122 5.89 0.14 10.54
C ASN A 122 6.52 0.59 11.86
N LYS A 123 7.66 0.00 12.16
CA LYS A 123 8.57 0.39 13.25
C LYS A 123 9.96 0.81 12.73
N GLY A 124 10.19 0.62 11.44
CA GLY A 124 11.44 0.92 10.75
C GLY A 124 11.33 2.14 9.84
N LEU A 125 12.09 2.13 8.76
CA LEU A 125 12.07 3.15 7.72
C LEU A 125 11.26 2.68 6.50
N ILE A 126 10.33 3.50 6.06
CA ILE A 126 9.73 3.40 4.71
C ILE A 126 10.14 4.65 3.94
N ASP A 127 10.97 4.46 2.89
CA ASP A 127 11.32 5.48 1.91
C ASP A 127 10.43 5.26 0.68
N ASN A 128 9.34 6.04 0.60
CA ASN A 128 8.29 5.84 -0.40
C ASN A 128 8.32 6.92 -1.47
N ASN A 129 8.67 6.52 -2.69
CA ASN A 129 8.73 7.39 -3.87
C ASN A 129 7.58 7.13 -4.86
N ASN A 130 6.60 6.27 -4.49
CA ASN A 130 5.43 5.95 -5.29
C ASN A 130 4.24 5.61 -4.38
N ASN A 131 3.40 4.65 -4.72
CA ASN A 131 2.19 4.33 -3.97
C ASN A 131 2.41 3.20 -2.97
N VAL A 132 1.99 3.43 -1.74
CA VAL A 132 1.85 2.42 -0.68
C VAL A 132 0.37 2.34 -0.30
N VAL A 133 -0.19 1.14 -0.37
CA VAL A 133 -1.60 0.88 -0.06
C VAL A 133 -1.70 -0.07 1.13
N ALA A 134 -2.48 0.30 2.15
CA ALA A 134 -2.93 -0.60 3.19
C ALA A 134 -4.44 -0.81 3.02
N GLY A 135 -4.83 -2.03 2.68
CA GLY A 135 -6.23 -2.40 2.47
C GLY A 135 -7.08 -2.32 3.74
N ASN A 136 -6.45 -2.28 4.90
CA ASN A 136 -7.10 -2.05 6.18
C ASN A 136 -6.38 -0.91 6.94
N ASN A 137 -5.42 -1.18 7.80
CA ASN A 137 -4.80 -0.17 8.67
C ASN A 137 -3.31 0.03 8.36
N LEU A 138 -2.82 1.23 8.66
CA LEU A 138 -1.41 1.51 8.84
C LEU A 138 -1.12 1.69 10.34
N HIS A 139 -0.38 0.74 10.92
CA HIS A 139 0.13 0.83 12.28
C HIS A 139 1.55 1.39 12.26
N HIS A 140 1.68 2.70 12.47
CA HIS A 140 2.94 3.42 12.41
C HIS A 140 3.43 3.78 13.82
N TYR A 141 4.09 2.82 14.48
CA TYR A 141 4.33 2.89 15.93
C TYR A 141 5.56 3.70 16.34
N ALA A 142 6.69 3.54 15.65
CA ALA A 142 7.94 4.20 16.06
C ALA A 142 8.87 4.52 14.90
N GLY A 143 8.45 4.19 13.67
CA GLY A 143 9.26 4.29 12.48
C GLY A 143 9.22 5.67 11.84
N THR A 144 9.89 5.77 10.72
CA THR A 144 9.84 6.92 9.81
C THR A 144 9.25 6.48 8.48
N ALA A 145 8.23 7.19 8.02
CA ALA A 145 7.70 7.11 6.67
C ALA A 145 8.05 8.41 5.96
N LYS A 146 8.92 8.35 4.96
CA LYS A 146 9.36 9.50 4.18
C LYS A 146 9.42 9.14 2.70
N GLY A 147 9.68 10.10 1.84
CA GLY A 147 9.89 9.88 0.42
C GLY A 147 9.87 11.17 -0.36
N ASN A 148 9.95 11.05 -1.68
CA ASN A 148 9.96 12.17 -2.59
C ASN A 148 8.77 12.03 -3.55
N GLY A 149 7.65 12.65 -3.20
CA GLY A 149 6.42 12.62 -3.99
C GLY A 149 5.59 11.34 -3.86
N GLY A 150 5.93 10.44 -2.91
CA GLY A 150 5.16 9.21 -2.68
C GLY A 150 3.82 9.44 -1.99
N ALA A 151 2.88 8.53 -2.20
CA ALA A 151 1.56 8.56 -1.57
C ALA A 151 1.30 7.30 -0.73
N TYR A 152 0.54 7.47 0.36
CA TYR A 152 0.01 6.40 1.19
C TYR A 152 -1.51 6.41 1.09
N PHE A 153 -2.10 5.29 0.73
CA PHE A 153 -3.54 5.08 0.67
C PHE A 153 -3.93 4.07 1.74
N ILE A 154 -4.66 4.51 2.76
CA ILE A 154 -5.04 3.69 3.90
C ILE A 154 -6.56 3.59 3.95
N ASN A 155 -7.11 2.40 3.74
CA ASN A 155 -8.56 2.24 3.60
C ASN A 155 -9.32 2.44 4.91
N ASN A 156 -8.70 2.21 6.05
CA ASN A 156 -9.38 2.33 7.33
C ASN A 156 -8.67 3.33 8.25
N THR A 157 -7.80 2.91 9.14
CA THR A 157 -7.26 3.73 10.22
C THR A 157 -5.74 3.83 10.16
N ILE A 158 -5.22 4.99 10.51
CA ILE A 158 -3.79 5.18 10.81
C ILE A 158 -3.64 5.22 12.32
N ASN A 159 -3.00 4.21 12.89
CA ASN A 159 -2.62 4.17 14.30
C ASN A 159 -1.16 4.62 14.43
N THR A 160 -0.94 5.78 15.03
CA THR A 160 0.41 6.32 15.21
C THR A 160 0.77 6.40 16.69
N SER A 161 2.07 6.31 16.99
CA SER A 161 2.62 6.72 18.29
C SER A 161 3.25 8.11 18.19
N SER A 162 3.53 8.73 19.34
CA SER A 162 4.21 10.03 19.39
C SER A 162 5.63 10.01 18.81
N SER A 163 6.23 8.83 18.67
CA SER A 163 7.57 8.64 18.08
C SER A 163 7.54 8.37 16.58
N ALA A 164 6.37 8.10 15.99
CA ALA A 164 6.23 7.91 14.56
C ALA A 164 6.36 9.23 13.80
N LYS A 165 7.00 9.19 12.63
CA LYS A 165 7.25 10.39 11.81
C LYS A 165 6.86 10.16 10.37
N PHE A 166 6.11 11.11 9.81
CA PHE A 166 5.97 11.30 8.39
C PHE A 166 6.85 12.47 7.96
N GLY A 167 7.63 12.31 6.90
CA GLY A 167 8.57 13.34 6.45
C GLY A 167 8.77 13.34 4.94
N GLY A 168 9.43 14.37 4.42
CA GLY A 168 9.56 14.59 2.99
C GLY A 168 8.24 15.07 2.37
N ASP A 169 8.07 14.81 1.07
CA ASP A 169 6.89 15.25 0.30
C ASP A 169 5.83 14.14 0.18
N VAL A 170 5.76 13.22 1.17
CA VAL A 170 4.76 12.14 1.14
C VAL A 170 3.37 12.66 1.42
N LYS A 171 2.41 12.20 0.62
CA LYS A 171 0.99 12.45 0.79
C LYS A 171 0.36 11.26 1.50
N VAL A 172 -0.54 11.48 2.46
CA VAL A 172 -1.22 10.40 3.19
C VAL A 172 -2.72 10.57 3.06
N PHE A 173 -3.37 9.56 2.49
CA PHE A 173 -4.81 9.48 2.30
C PHE A 173 -5.38 8.34 3.15
N TYR A 174 -6.47 8.56 3.87
CA TYR A 174 -7.05 7.55 4.75
C TYR A 174 -8.58 7.66 4.82
N GLY A 175 -9.24 6.51 5.03
CA GLY A 175 -10.70 6.41 5.02
C GLY A 175 -11.40 6.87 6.30
N ASN A 176 -10.77 6.75 7.48
CA ASN A 176 -11.34 7.09 8.78
C ASN A 176 -10.37 7.95 9.62
N ALA A 177 -10.91 8.60 10.65
CA ALA A 177 -10.18 9.58 11.48
C ALA A 177 -8.88 9.03 12.10
N ILE A 178 -7.89 9.92 12.24
CA ILE A 178 -6.61 9.63 12.90
C ILE A 178 -6.80 9.70 14.40
N GLU A 179 -6.35 8.67 15.12
CA GLU A 179 -6.11 8.76 16.53
C GLU A 179 -4.61 9.08 16.75
N ASN A 180 -4.33 10.24 17.38
CA ASN A 180 -3.01 10.67 17.91
C ASN A 180 -1.87 10.89 16.89
N SER A 181 -2.05 11.69 15.83
CA SER A 181 -0.93 12.04 14.96
C SER A 181 -0.45 13.49 15.12
N ASN A 182 0.88 13.67 15.23
CA ASN A 182 1.56 14.94 15.01
C ASN A 182 1.98 15.11 13.52
N ALA A 183 1.45 14.28 12.63
CA ALA A 183 1.73 14.36 11.21
C ALA A 183 0.87 15.47 10.57
N SER A 184 1.43 16.20 9.63
CA SER A 184 0.65 17.01 8.70
C SER A 184 -0.08 16.03 7.75
N VAL A 185 -1.17 15.46 8.24
CA VAL A 185 -1.97 14.50 7.47
C VAL A 185 -3.06 15.30 6.79
N MET A 186 -3.08 15.27 5.46
CA MET A 186 -4.19 15.84 4.71
C MET A 186 -5.35 14.83 4.74
N PRO A 187 -6.56 15.24 5.19
CA PRO A 187 -7.73 14.36 5.12
C PRO A 187 -7.96 13.95 3.67
N ALA A 188 -8.10 12.65 3.46
CA ALA A 188 -8.31 12.10 2.12
C ALA A 188 -9.64 12.57 1.54
N MET A 189 -9.69 12.74 0.25
CA MET A 189 -10.95 12.80 -0.46
C MET A 189 -11.76 11.52 -0.18
N LYS A 190 -13.01 11.67 0.17
CA LYS A 190 -13.90 10.57 0.49
C LYS A 190 -15.04 10.49 -0.49
N LEU A 191 -15.20 9.35 -1.14
CA LEU A 191 -16.38 9.02 -1.92
C LEU A 191 -17.47 8.48 -1.01
N ASN A 192 -18.61 9.16 -0.98
CA ASN A 192 -19.82 8.68 -0.36
C ASN A 192 -20.84 8.32 -1.45
N ALA A 193 -21.55 7.22 -1.25
CA ALA A 193 -22.63 6.79 -2.12
C ALA A 193 -23.87 6.50 -1.28
N ALA A 194 -24.98 7.12 -1.62
CA ALA A 194 -26.27 6.95 -0.91
C ALA A 194 -27.40 6.74 -1.91
N ILE A 195 -28.41 5.96 -1.51
CA ILE A 195 -29.65 5.81 -2.29
C ILE A 195 -30.65 6.87 -1.83
N HIS A 196 -31.18 7.58 -2.78
CA HIS A 196 -32.27 8.53 -2.56
C HIS A 196 -33.30 8.42 -3.67
N GLN A 197 -34.54 8.11 -3.32
CA GLN A 197 -35.68 7.99 -4.27
C GLN A 197 -35.36 7.15 -5.52
N GLY A 198 -34.68 5.99 -5.31
CA GLY A 198 -34.33 5.08 -6.39
C GLY A 198 -33.10 5.45 -7.21
N SER A 199 -32.53 6.62 -7.00
CA SER A 199 -31.27 7.05 -7.62
C SER A 199 -30.11 6.86 -6.67
N VAL A 200 -28.88 6.75 -7.19
CA VAL A 200 -27.66 6.76 -6.37
C VAL A 200 -27.03 8.15 -6.45
N ILE A 201 -26.86 8.76 -5.28
CA ILE A 201 -26.15 10.04 -5.15
C ILE A 201 -24.72 9.73 -4.74
N LEU A 202 -23.77 10.13 -5.54
CA LEU A 202 -22.34 10.12 -5.23
C LEU A 202 -21.91 11.52 -4.82
N SER A 203 -21.15 11.62 -3.72
CA SER A 203 -20.49 12.87 -3.34
C SER A 203 -19.04 12.62 -2.98
N VAL A 204 -18.16 13.50 -3.40
CA VAL A 204 -16.75 13.47 -3.00
C VAL A 204 -16.47 14.67 -2.11
N SER A 205 -16.04 14.40 -0.88
CA SER A 205 -15.50 15.44 0.00
C SER A 205 -14.00 15.63 -0.25
N ASN A 206 -13.55 16.87 -0.22
CA ASN A 206 -12.14 17.26 -0.36
C ASN A 206 -11.76 18.23 0.75
N PRO A 207 -11.70 17.75 2.02
CA PRO A 207 -11.47 18.64 3.16
C PRO A 207 -10.08 19.29 3.15
N ALA A 208 -9.10 18.70 2.45
CA ALA A 208 -7.78 19.27 2.28
C ALA A 208 -7.70 20.28 1.12
N LYS A 209 -8.80 20.51 0.39
CA LYS A 209 -8.84 21.37 -0.79
C LYS A 209 -7.76 21.06 -1.83
N ALA A 210 -7.49 19.75 -2.02
CA ALA A 210 -6.52 19.29 -3.00
C ALA A 210 -6.84 19.87 -4.38
N ASP A 211 -5.82 20.17 -5.16
CA ASP A 211 -5.96 20.69 -6.51
C ASP A 211 -6.52 19.61 -7.44
N VAL A 212 -7.83 19.58 -7.55
CA VAL A 212 -8.58 18.70 -8.46
C VAL A 212 -9.32 19.58 -9.44
N SER A 213 -9.17 19.29 -10.72
CA SER A 213 -9.87 20.00 -11.80
C SER A 213 -11.05 19.19 -12.35
N LEU A 214 -10.96 17.86 -12.32
CA LEU A 214 -11.90 16.96 -12.99
C LEU A 214 -12.10 15.68 -12.19
N PHE A 215 -13.32 15.12 -12.24
CA PHE A 215 -13.63 13.79 -11.73
C PHE A 215 -14.12 12.88 -12.87
N SER A 216 -13.54 11.70 -13.00
CA SER A 216 -14.05 10.62 -13.83
C SER A 216 -14.87 9.67 -12.96
N ILE A 217 -16.10 9.37 -13.37
CA ILE A 217 -17.01 8.45 -12.66
C ILE A 217 -17.23 7.23 -13.52
N GLU A 218 -16.96 6.09 -12.96
CA GLU A 218 -17.16 4.79 -13.60
C GLU A 218 -18.05 3.91 -12.74
N LYS A 219 -18.83 3.03 -13.38
CA LYS A 219 -19.64 2.03 -12.68
C LYS A 219 -19.42 0.62 -13.18
N SER A 220 -19.70 -0.34 -12.31
CA SER A 220 -19.62 -1.77 -12.58
C SER A 220 -20.74 -2.51 -11.87
N THR A 221 -21.19 -3.63 -12.44
CA THR A 221 -22.14 -4.57 -11.81
C THR A 221 -21.44 -5.78 -11.20
N ASP A 222 -20.17 -6.01 -11.53
CA ASP A 222 -19.37 -7.17 -11.08
C ASP A 222 -18.17 -6.77 -10.19
N GLY A 223 -17.93 -5.46 -10.02
CA GLY A 223 -16.82 -4.91 -9.26
C GLY A 223 -15.45 -5.09 -9.93
N LYS A 224 -15.42 -5.56 -11.19
CA LYS A 224 -14.17 -5.82 -11.94
C LYS A 224 -14.12 -5.00 -13.22
N ASN A 225 -15.20 -5.06 -14.02
CA ASN A 225 -15.29 -4.37 -15.30
C ASN A 225 -16.01 -3.04 -15.09
N PHE A 226 -15.26 -1.94 -15.13
CA PHE A 226 -15.78 -0.59 -14.95
C PHE A 226 -15.98 0.10 -16.29
N THR A 227 -17.11 0.78 -16.44
CA THR A 227 -17.46 1.56 -17.63
C THR A 227 -17.63 3.03 -17.22
N LEU A 228 -17.04 3.94 -17.98
CA LEU A 228 -17.18 5.37 -17.79
C LEU A 228 -18.67 5.79 -17.87
N VAL A 229 -19.13 6.53 -16.87
CA VAL A 229 -20.48 7.05 -16.78
C VAL A 229 -20.51 8.55 -17.07
N GLU A 230 -19.60 9.30 -16.45
CA GLU A 230 -19.58 10.76 -16.53
C GLU A 230 -18.20 11.33 -16.21
N MET A 231 -17.93 12.53 -16.74
CA MET A 231 -16.77 13.36 -16.35
C MET A 231 -17.28 14.70 -15.84
N ILE A 232 -16.92 15.08 -14.63
CA ILE A 232 -17.43 16.27 -13.96
C ILE A 232 -16.29 17.21 -13.62
N ASN A 233 -16.35 18.45 -14.11
CA ASN A 233 -15.43 19.50 -13.68
C ASN A 233 -15.73 19.89 -12.23
N LYS A 234 -14.70 20.17 -11.44
CA LYS A 234 -14.85 20.70 -10.09
C LYS A 234 -15.56 22.06 -10.13
N VAL A 235 -16.71 22.14 -9.45
CA VAL A 235 -17.59 23.31 -9.54
C VAL A 235 -17.09 24.49 -8.70
N ASN A 236 -16.43 24.21 -7.55
CA ASN A 236 -15.92 25.26 -6.65
C ASN A 236 -14.63 24.80 -5.96
N PRO A 237 -13.49 25.43 -6.26
CA PRO A 237 -12.19 25.09 -5.65
C PRO A 237 -12.17 25.23 -4.12
N GLU A 238 -12.96 26.13 -3.56
CA GLU A 238 -13.00 26.44 -2.13
C GLU A 238 -13.98 25.58 -1.33
N SER A 239 -14.81 24.78 -2.02
CA SER A 239 -15.79 23.91 -1.35
C SER A 239 -15.13 22.64 -0.81
N GLU A 240 -15.53 22.24 0.42
CA GLU A 240 -15.20 20.92 0.97
C GLU A 240 -15.91 19.79 0.21
N THR A 241 -17.06 20.06 -0.42
CA THR A 241 -17.70 19.14 -1.35
C THR A 241 -17.16 19.41 -2.74
N ALA A 242 -16.29 18.54 -3.22
CA ALA A 242 -15.62 18.71 -4.50
C ALA A 242 -16.48 18.25 -5.68
N MET A 243 -17.37 17.28 -5.48
CA MET A 243 -18.22 16.70 -6.53
C MET A 243 -19.54 16.17 -5.96
N ASN A 244 -20.63 16.39 -6.72
CA ASN A 244 -21.90 15.69 -6.56
C ASN A 244 -22.34 15.13 -7.91
N TYR A 245 -22.81 13.90 -7.92
CA TYR A 245 -23.36 13.23 -9.11
C TYR A 245 -24.55 12.36 -8.72
N THR A 246 -25.58 12.33 -9.57
CA THR A 246 -26.77 11.47 -9.36
C THR A 246 -26.90 10.50 -10.52
N ASP A 247 -26.76 9.20 -10.24
CA ASP A 247 -27.05 8.13 -11.19
C ASP A 247 -28.54 7.75 -11.09
N HIS A 248 -29.32 8.12 -12.11
CA HIS A 248 -30.73 7.75 -12.25
C HIS A 248 -30.94 6.38 -12.94
N LYS A 249 -29.85 5.77 -13.44
CA LYS A 249 -29.90 4.52 -14.22
C LYS A 249 -29.27 3.37 -13.47
N VAL A 250 -29.81 3.04 -12.30
CA VAL A 250 -29.30 1.91 -11.50
C VAL A 250 -30.09 0.66 -11.85
N ASN A 251 -29.50 -0.23 -12.63
CA ASN A 251 -30.17 -1.42 -13.20
C ASN A 251 -29.75 -2.73 -12.52
N SER A 252 -29.06 -2.66 -11.38
CA SER A 252 -28.51 -3.82 -10.68
C SER A 252 -28.76 -3.73 -9.18
N ASN A 253 -29.00 -4.90 -8.55
CA ASN A 253 -29.13 -5.00 -7.08
C ASN A 253 -27.85 -4.57 -6.35
N ILE A 254 -26.71 -4.73 -6.97
CA ILE A 254 -25.41 -4.28 -6.46
C ILE A 254 -24.73 -3.50 -7.59
N THR A 255 -24.34 -2.28 -7.28
CA THR A 255 -23.59 -1.42 -8.20
C THR A 255 -22.35 -0.92 -7.48
N TYR A 256 -21.23 -1.00 -8.18
CA TYR A 256 -19.94 -0.49 -7.73
C TYR A 256 -19.62 0.79 -8.48
N TYR A 257 -19.17 1.81 -7.76
CA TYR A 257 -18.73 3.07 -8.33
C TYR A 257 -17.26 3.31 -8.02
N ARG A 258 -16.51 3.64 -9.05
CA ARG A 258 -15.13 4.10 -8.96
C ARG A 258 -15.09 5.55 -9.41
N VAL A 259 -14.45 6.39 -8.63
CA VAL A 259 -14.24 7.80 -8.96
C VAL A 259 -12.74 8.07 -8.95
N THR A 260 -12.26 8.67 -10.04
CA THR A 260 -10.89 9.14 -10.18
C THR A 260 -10.91 10.66 -10.16
N ALA A 261 -10.18 11.26 -9.23
CA ALA A 261 -9.96 12.69 -9.19
C ALA A 261 -8.70 13.01 -10.02
N ILE A 262 -8.79 14.00 -10.90
CA ILE A 262 -7.71 14.40 -11.82
C ILE A 262 -7.32 15.82 -11.49
N GLY A 263 -6.06 16.03 -11.14
CA GLY A 263 -5.47 17.33 -10.84
C GLY A 263 -5.28 18.20 -12.08
N SER A 264 -5.05 19.51 -11.88
CA SER A 264 -4.73 20.44 -12.96
C SER A 264 -3.43 20.09 -13.70
N ASN A 265 -2.54 19.35 -13.02
CA ASN A 265 -1.29 18.84 -13.57
C ASN A 265 -1.43 17.47 -14.27
N GLY A 266 -2.66 16.91 -14.34
CA GLY A 266 -2.93 15.58 -14.88
C GLY A 266 -2.65 14.41 -13.92
N GLU A 267 -2.33 14.68 -12.65
CA GLU A 267 -2.18 13.64 -11.63
C GLU A 267 -3.54 13.00 -11.33
N GLU A 268 -3.59 11.65 -11.29
CA GLU A 268 -4.82 10.90 -11.04
C GLU A 268 -4.82 10.31 -9.63
N ILE A 269 -5.94 10.48 -8.92
CA ILE A 269 -6.19 9.89 -7.61
C ILE A 269 -7.44 9.03 -7.71
N VAL A 270 -7.27 7.71 -7.71
CA VAL A 270 -8.40 6.77 -7.72
C VAL A 270 -8.93 6.62 -6.29
N LEU A 271 -10.19 6.99 -6.08
CA LEU A 271 -10.85 6.84 -4.78
C LEU A 271 -11.27 5.40 -4.52
N PRO A 272 -11.39 4.98 -3.25
CA PRO A 272 -11.92 3.66 -2.90
C PRO A 272 -13.29 3.41 -3.55
N VAL A 273 -13.49 2.18 -4.05
CA VAL A 273 -14.74 1.79 -4.71
C VAL A 273 -15.89 1.82 -3.72
N ALA A 274 -16.93 2.58 -4.05
CA ALA A 274 -18.18 2.58 -3.30
C ALA A 274 -19.11 1.47 -3.81
N THR A 275 -19.68 0.68 -2.88
CA THR A 275 -20.63 -0.37 -3.20
C THR A 275 -22.00 0.04 -2.72
N VAL A 276 -23.00 0.00 -3.61
CA VAL A 276 -24.39 0.34 -3.32
C VAL A 276 -25.26 -0.89 -3.55
N LYS A 277 -26.05 -1.24 -2.53
CA LYS A 277 -27.07 -2.30 -2.62
C LYS A 277 -28.44 -1.64 -2.75
N VAL A 278 -29.05 -1.76 -3.92
CA VAL A 278 -30.41 -1.23 -4.17
C VAL A 278 -31.43 -2.31 -3.79
N PRO A 279 -32.34 -2.07 -2.85
CA PRO A 279 -33.41 -3.00 -2.53
C PRO A 279 -34.27 -3.29 -3.77
N PHE A 280 -34.64 -4.55 -3.96
CA PHE A 280 -35.39 -5.02 -5.12
C PHE A 280 -36.74 -4.25 -5.31
N GLU A 281 -37.36 -3.83 -4.23
CA GLU A 281 -38.61 -3.06 -4.22
C GLU A 281 -38.50 -1.69 -4.91
N ASN A 282 -37.32 -1.08 -4.90
CA ASN A 282 -37.07 0.23 -5.50
C ASN A 282 -36.80 0.17 -7.01
N MET A 283 -36.51 -1.01 -7.56
CA MET A 283 -36.23 -1.18 -8.99
C MET A 283 -37.50 -1.12 -9.85
N PHE A 284 -38.67 -1.46 -9.30
CA PHE A 284 -39.96 -1.45 -10.01
C PHE A 284 -40.66 -0.09 -10.01
N SER A 285 -40.28 0.82 -9.14
CA SER A 285 -40.85 2.19 -9.11
C SER A 285 -40.34 3.11 -10.24
N MET A 286 -39.27 2.71 -10.92
CA MET A 286 -38.63 3.48 -12.01
C MET A 286 -39.19 3.19 -13.40
N ALA A 287 -40.08 2.19 -13.55
CA ALA A 287 -40.62 1.76 -14.85
C ALA A 287 -42.03 2.34 -15.17
N ARG A 288 -42.43 3.41 -14.48
CA ARG A 288 -43.70 4.14 -14.76
C ARG A 288 -43.44 5.57 -15.20
#